data_12d97100f523ad739ccb4617d4d4132e
#
_entry.id   12d97100f523ad739ccb4617d4d4132e
#
_cell.length_a   1.000
_cell.length_b   1.000
_cell.length_c   1.000
_cell.angle_alpha   90.00
_cell.angle_beta   90.00
_cell.angle_gamma   90.00
#
_symmetry.space_group_name_H-M   'P 1'
#
loop_
_entity.id
_entity.type
_entity.pdbx_description
1 polymer ?
#
loop_
_entity_poly.entity_id
_entity_poly.type
_entity_poly.pdbx_seq_one_letter_code
_entity_poly.pdbx_strand_id
1 'polypeptide(L)'
;MKYNRNYLFKLYEVHIGRNAKIESALTLKRIGDTLEFESRPFSEEWSRAVYPQAITEAEVKELLLAEAIDALEDAKLFKQAIQQCKLLETYYESLQNYEQISDLLRIRLVFNNFCQKCLLALK
;
A
#
# COMPACT_ATOMS: atom_id res chain seq x y z
N MET A 1 10.20 19.26 -5.74
CA MET A 1 9.90 19.26 -4.31
C MET A 1 9.99 17.86 -3.76
N LYS A 2 10.78 17.68 -2.73
CA LYS A 2 10.94 16.37 -2.11
C LYS A 2 9.95 16.22 -0.96
N TYR A 3 9.21 15.12 -0.97
CA TYR A 3 8.34 14.80 0.15
C TYR A 3 9.20 14.39 1.35
N ASN A 4 8.84 14.90 2.52
CA ASN A 4 9.48 14.46 3.75
C ASN A 4 8.77 13.21 4.25
N ARG A 5 9.29 12.04 3.84
CA ARG A 5 8.67 10.76 4.21
C ARG A 5 8.74 10.49 5.71
N ASN A 6 9.78 10.96 6.38
CA ASN A 6 9.85 10.84 7.84
C ASN A 6 8.70 11.58 8.50
N TYR A 7 8.36 12.77 8.02
CA TYR A 7 7.21 13.52 8.51
C TYR A 7 5.90 12.78 8.23
N LEU A 8 5.72 12.27 7.02
CA LEU A 8 4.53 11.51 6.65
C LEU A 8 4.39 10.25 7.51
N PHE A 9 5.49 9.58 7.81
CA PHE A 9 5.44 8.38 8.64
C PHE A 9 5.07 8.73 10.08
N LYS A 10 5.58 9.83 10.63
CA LYS A 10 5.18 10.31 11.96
C LYS A 10 3.69 10.65 11.98
N LEU A 11 3.19 11.28 10.93
CA LEU A 11 1.77 11.57 10.81
C LEU A 11 0.94 10.29 10.79
N TYR A 12 1.40 9.27 10.06
CA TYR A 12 0.76 7.96 10.04
C TYR A 12 0.67 7.37 11.45
N GLU A 13 1.77 7.44 12.22
CA GLU A 13 1.79 6.94 13.60
C GLU A 13 0.80 7.68 14.48
N VAL A 14 0.68 9.00 14.32
CA VAL A 14 -0.32 9.80 15.05
C VAL A 14 -1.74 9.33 14.74
N HIS A 15 -2.03 9.10 13.45
CA HIS A 15 -3.36 8.62 13.05
C HIS A 15 -3.65 7.23 13.63
N ILE A 16 -2.66 6.35 13.64
CA ILE A 16 -2.81 5.01 14.26
C ILE A 16 -3.11 5.15 15.75
N GLY A 17 -2.38 6.02 16.45
CA GLY A 17 -2.59 6.25 17.88
C GLY A 17 -3.96 6.81 18.22
N ARG A 18 -4.61 7.46 17.26
CA ARG A 18 -5.96 8.02 17.42
C ARG A 18 -7.07 7.15 16.86
N ASN A 19 -6.74 5.95 16.41
CA ASN A 19 -7.68 5.04 15.73
C ASN A 19 -8.35 5.67 14.50
N ALA A 20 -7.63 6.58 13.83
CA ALA A 20 -8.12 7.24 12.62
C ALA A 20 -7.78 6.35 11.41
N LYS A 21 -8.59 5.32 11.16
CA LYS A 21 -8.31 4.28 10.16
C LYS A 21 -8.23 4.84 8.73
N ILE A 22 -9.16 5.70 8.36
CA ILE A 22 -9.18 6.27 7.02
C ILE A 22 -7.94 7.12 6.78
N GLU A 23 -7.64 8.02 7.72
CA GLU A 23 -6.51 8.92 7.63
C GLU A 23 -5.18 8.17 7.63
N SER A 24 -5.05 7.13 8.46
CA SER A 24 -3.82 6.34 8.51
C SER A 24 -3.61 5.56 7.20
N ALA A 25 -4.68 4.97 6.66
CA ALA A 25 -4.61 4.23 5.40
C ALA A 25 -4.21 5.13 4.23
N LEU A 26 -4.82 6.32 4.16
CA LEU A 26 -4.52 7.28 3.10
C LEU A 26 -3.10 7.84 3.22
N THR A 27 -2.63 8.05 4.44
CA THR A 27 -1.26 8.52 4.67
C THR A 27 -0.25 7.46 4.23
N LEU A 28 -0.50 6.20 4.55
CA LEU A 28 0.36 5.09 4.15
C LEU A 28 0.42 4.97 2.62
N LYS A 29 -0.74 5.06 1.96
CA LYS A 29 -0.81 5.09 0.50
C LYS A 29 0.02 6.25 -0.06
N ARG A 30 -0.07 7.41 0.54
CA ARG A 30 0.65 8.61 0.11
C ARG A 30 2.16 8.42 0.21
N ILE A 31 2.65 7.78 1.27
CA ILE A 31 4.07 7.44 1.38
C ILE A 31 4.47 6.53 0.22
N GLY A 32 3.65 5.51 -0.06
CA GLY A 32 3.90 4.60 -1.17
C GLY A 32 3.99 5.30 -2.52
N ASP A 33 3.14 6.32 -2.72
CA ASP A 33 3.14 7.09 -3.97
C ASP A 33 4.44 7.88 -4.17
N THR A 34 5.19 8.17 -3.12
CA THR A 34 6.47 8.87 -3.22
C THR A 34 7.64 7.95 -3.53
N LEU A 35 7.43 6.64 -3.46
CA LEU A 35 8.46 5.64 -3.70
C LEU A 35 8.36 5.09 -5.12
N GLU A 36 9.50 4.59 -5.63
CA GLU A 36 9.56 3.99 -6.96
C GLU A 36 9.98 2.52 -6.86
N PHE A 37 9.55 1.70 -7.84
CA PHE A 37 10.00 0.31 -7.94
C PHE A 37 11.37 0.25 -8.63
N GLU A 38 12.39 0.76 -7.93
CA GLU A 38 13.74 0.83 -8.44
C GLU A 38 14.66 -0.07 -7.60
N SER A 39 15.63 -0.70 -8.26
CA SER A 39 16.56 -1.61 -7.58
C SER A 39 17.73 -0.88 -6.90
N ARG A 40 17.64 0.43 -6.76
CA ARG A 40 18.68 1.22 -6.07
C ARG A 40 18.58 1.05 -4.56
N PRO A 41 19.72 1.13 -3.85
CA PRO A 41 19.71 1.06 -2.39
C PRO A 41 18.84 2.17 -1.80
N PHE A 42 18.11 1.84 -0.74
CA PHE A 42 17.23 2.79 -0.07
C PHE A 42 17.34 2.60 1.43
N SER A 43 17.60 3.69 2.14
CA SER A 43 17.72 3.67 3.60
C SER A 43 17.35 5.04 4.14
N GLU A 44 16.19 5.13 4.76
CA GLU A 44 15.72 6.29 5.51
C GLU A 44 15.43 5.85 6.94
N GLU A 45 15.36 6.79 7.85
CA GLU A 45 15.17 6.46 9.26
C GLU A 45 13.94 5.57 9.48
N TRP A 46 12.81 5.98 8.91
CA TRP A 46 11.57 5.24 9.07
C TRP A 46 11.66 3.83 8.43
N SER A 47 12.30 3.72 7.27
CA SER A 47 12.37 2.44 6.57
C SER A 47 13.27 1.44 7.30
N ARG A 48 14.35 1.91 7.91
CA ARG A 48 15.22 1.05 8.72
C ARG A 48 14.52 0.54 9.97
N ALA A 49 13.65 1.37 10.55
CA ALA A 49 12.90 1.00 11.76
C ALA A 49 11.79 0.01 11.45
N VAL A 50 11.09 0.17 10.33
CA VAL A 50 9.89 -0.62 10.00
C VAL A 50 10.22 -1.83 9.13
N TYR A 51 11.12 -1.67 8.16
CA TYR A 51 11.50 -2.73 7.22
C TYR A 51 13.01 -2.93 7.20
N PRO A 52 13.60 -3.41 8.32
CA PRO A 52 15.07 -3.49 8.44
C PRO A 52 15.72 -4.45 7.44
N GLN A 53 14.98 -5.44 6.91
CA GLN A 53 15.50 -6.40 5.95
C GLN A 53 15.40 -5.94 4.50
N ALA A 54 14.66 -4.87 4.23
CA ALA A 54 14.52 -4.33 2.88
C ALA A 54 15.75 -3.49 2.53
N ILE A 55 16.37 -3.78 1.39
CA ILE A 55 17.61 -3.14 0.97
C ILE A 55 17.37 -2.11 -0.14
N THR A 56 16.49 -2.43 -1.08
CA THR A 56 16.21 -1.58 -2.24
C THR A 56 14.91 -0.79 -2.05
N GLU A 57 14.78 0.30 -2.80
CA GLU A 57 13.55 1.09 -2.80
C GLU A 57 12.36 0.24 -3.25
N ALA A 58 12.54 -0.63 -4.25
CA ALA A 58 11.50 -1.53 -4.71
C ALA A 58 10.99 -2.46 -3.60
N GLU A 59 11.90 -3.01 -2.79
CA GLU A 59 11.53 -3.87 -1.67
C GLU A 59 10.74 -3.11 -0.61
N VAL A 60 11.15 -1.87 -0.30
CA VAL A 60 10.45 -1.02 0.66
C VAL A 60 9.05 -0.70 0.13
N LYS A 61 8.94 -0.31 -1.13
CA LYS A 61 7.65 0.01 -1.74
C LYS A 61 6.73 -1.21 -1.78
N GLU A 62 7.26 -2.38 -2.09
CA GLU A 62 6.47 -3.62 -2.11
C GLU A 62 5.86 -3.90 -0.74
N LEU A 63 6.66 -3.85 0.31
CA LEU A 63 6.19 -4.11 1.68
C LEU A 63 5.19 -3.05 2.13
N LEU A 64 5.47 -1.80 1.82
CA LEU A 64 4.59 -0.70 2.22
C LEU A 64 3.26 -0.74 1.49
N LEU A 65 3.26 -1.07 0.19
CA LEU A 65 2.00 -1.21 -0.56
C LEU A 65 1.16 -2.37 -0.03
N ALA A 66 1.78 -3.48 0.37
CA ALA A 66 1.05 -4.59 0.97
C ALA A 66 0.35 -4.14 2.25
N GLU A 67 1.03 -3.39 3.11
CA GLU A 67 0.41 -2.82 4.31
C GLU A 67 -0.68 -1.81 3.98
N ALA A 68 -0.46 -0.99 2.97
CA ALA A 68 -1.44 0.01 2.54
C ALA A 68 -2.72 -0.65 2.05
N ILE A 69 -2.60 -1.75 1.30
CA ILE A 69 -3.76 -2.51 0.82
C ILE A 69 -4.58 -3.02 2.01
N ASP A 70 -3.91 -3.62 3.00
CA ASP A 70 -4.59 -4.12 4.20
C ASP A 70 -5.26 -2.99 4.97
N ALA A 71 -4.59 -1.86 5.12
CA ALA A 71 -5.13 -0.70 5.83
C ALA A 71 -6.32 -0.09 5.09
N LEU A 72 -6.25 -0.02 3.77
CA LEU A 72 -7.35 0.50 2.95
C LEU A 72 -8.57 -0.42 3.01
N GLU A 73 -8.33 -1.74 3.00
CA GLU A 73 -9.41 -2.72 3.18
C GLU A 73 -10.08 -2.54 4.53
N ASP A 74 -9.29 -2.43 5.60
CA ASP A 74 -9.80 -2.26 6.96
C ASP A 74 -10.63 -0.98 7.10
N ALA A 75 -10.24 0.07 6.37
CA ALA A 75 -10.95 1.35 6.34
C ALA A 75 -12.12 1.37 5.34
N LYS A 76 -12.38 0.25 4.65
CA LYS A 76 -13.45 0.12 3.63
C LYS A 76 -13.22 1.00 2.41
N LEU A 77 -11.98 1.35 2.12
CA LEU A 77 -11.59 2.13 0.94
C LEU A 77 -11.20 1.18 -0.18
N PHE A 78 -12.15 0.37 -0.66
CA PHE A 78 -11.88 -0.73 -1.59
C PHE A 78 -11.39 -0.25 -2.96
N LYS A 79 -11.88 0.88 -3.43
CA LYS A 79 -11.45 1.43 -4.72
C LYS A 79 -9.96 1.76 -4.70
N GLN A 80 -9.51 2.41 -3.64
CA GLN A 80 -8.10 2.75 -3.46
C GLN A 80 -7.26 1.48 -3.27
N ALA A 81 -7.78 0.49 -2.53
CA ALA A 81 -7.09 -0.79 -2.35
C ALA A 81 -6.88 -1.50 -3.69
N ILE A 82 -7.88 -1.49 -4.56
CA ILE A 82 -7.80 -2.07 -5.90
C ILE A 82 -6.72 -1.37 -6.73
N GLN A 83 -6.64 -0.05 -6.65
CA GLN A 83 -5.62 0.73 -7.35
C GLN A 83 -4.21 0.34 -6.92
N GLN A 84 -4.01 0.14 -5.61
CA GLN A 84 -2.71 -0.28 -5.09
C GLN A 84 -2.38 -1.72 -5.52
N CYS A 85 -3.36 -2.61 -5.53
CA CYS A 85 -3.18 -3.97 -6.03
C CYS A 85 -2.69 -3.97 -7.48
N LYS A 86 -3.27 -3.11 -8.32
CA LYS A 86 -2.86 -3.01 -9.73
C LYS A 86 -1.42 -2.57 -9.89
N LEU A 87 -0.95 -1.67 -9.03
CA LEU A 87 0.46 -1.24 -9.05
C LEU A 87 1.38 -2.41 -8.71
N LEU A 88 1.05 -3.20 -7.69
CA LEU A 88 1.83 -4.39 -7.35
C LEU A 88 1.78 -5.44 -8.44
N GLU A 89 0.62 -5.65 -9.06
CA GLU A 89 0.49 -6.60 -10.18
C GLU A 89 1.45 -6.24 -11.31
N THR A 90 1.50 -4.96 -11.68
CA THR A 90 2.40 -4.48 -12.74
C THR A 90 3.86 -4.74 -12.37
N TYR A 91 4.23 -4.48 -11.12
CA TYR A 91 5.59 -4.76 -10.64
C TYR A 91 5.91 -6.25 -10.71
N TYR A 92 5.02 -7.10 -10.21
CA TYR A 92 5.24 -8.55 -10.24
C TYR A 92 5.27 -9.11 -11.65
N GLU A 93 4.49 -8.53 -12.57
CA GLU A 93 4.56 -8.89 -13.99
C GLU A 93 5.96 -8.64 -14.55
N SER A 94 6.55 -7.50 -14.19
CA SER A 94 7.90 -7.15 -14.64
C SER A 94 8.94 -8.15 -14.11
N LEU A 95 8.68 -8.77 -12.96
CA LEU A 95 9.55 -9.78 -12.36
C LEU A 95 9.16 -11.20 -12.77
N GLN A 96 8.08 -11.37 -13.54
CA GLN A 96 7.53 -12.68 -13.92
C GLN A 96 7.16 -13.53 -12.69
N ASN A 97 6.73 -12.87 -11.62
CA ASN A 97 6.34 -13.54 -10.37
C ASN A 97 4.84 -13.84 -10.41
N TYR A 98 4.47 -14.91 -11.11
CA TYR A 98 3.07 -15.26 -11.37
C TYR A 98 2.32 -15.72 -10.13
N GLU A 99 3.01 -16.29 -9.16
CA GLU A 99 2.40 -16.72 -7.90
C GLU A 99 1.83 -15.52 -7.14
N GLN A 100 2.62 -14.45 -7.01
CA GLN A 100 2.17 -13.23 -6.34
C GLN A 100 1.04 -12.54 -7.11
N ILE A 101 1.10 -12.56 -8.44
CA ILE A 101 0.04 -12.00 -9.27
C ILE A 101 -1.27 -12.74 -9.00
N SER A 102 -1.22 -14.07 -8.94
CA SER A 102 -2.40 -14.89 -8.68
C SER A 102 -3.04 -14.55 -7.34
N ASP A 103 -2.23 -14.37 -6.30
CA ASP A 103 -2.71 -13.99 -4.96
C ASP A 103 -3.38 -12.62 -4.98
N LEU A 104 -2.78 -11.65 -5.67
CA LEU A 104 -3.35 -10.31 -5.78
C LEU A 104 -4.65 -10.29 -6.56
N LEU A 105 -4.76 -11.10 -7.61
CA LEU A 105 -6.00 -11.19 -8.37
C LEU A 105 -7.15 -11.70 -7.53
N ARG A 106 -6.89 -12.67 -6.65
CA ARG A 106 -7.91 -13.16 -5.72
C ARG A 106 -8.38 -12.06 -4.77
N ILE A 107 -7.45 -11.30 -4.21
CA ILE A 107 -7.77 -10.18 -3.31
C ILE A 107 -8.59 -9.14 -4.05
N ARG A 108 -8.20 -8.80 -5.28
CA ARG A 108 -8.90 -7.81 -6.09
C ARG A 108 -10.33 -8.24 -6.41
N LEU A 109 -10.54 -9.52 -6.68
CA LEU A 109 -11.89 -10.04 -6.93
C LEU A 109 -12.79 -9.87 -5.71
N VAL A 110 -12.26 -10.14 -4.52
CA VAL A 110 -13.00 -9.94 -3.27
C VAL A 110 -13.38 -8.46 -3.11
N PHE A 111 -12.45 -7.55 -3.34
CA PHE A 111 -12.72 -6.11 -3.23
C PHE A 111 -13.76 -5.66 -4.23
N ASN A 112 -13.69 -6.13 -5.47
CA ASN A 112 -14.68 -5.79 -6.49
C ASN A 112 -16.08 -6.26 -6.09
N ASN A 113 -16.19 -7.45 -5.54
CA ASN A 113 -17.47 -7.99 -5.07
C ASN A 113 -18.04 -7.13 -3.95
N PHE A 114 -17.21 -6.71 -3.00
CA PHE A 114 -17.62 -5.81 -1.92
C PHE A 114 -18.11 -4.47 -2.47
N CYS A 115 -17.39 -3.87 -3.39
CA CYS A 115 -17.79 -2.61 -4.01
C CYS A 115 -19.13 -2.72 -4.70
N GLN A 116 -19.35 -3.79 -5.45
CA GLN A 116 -20.62 -4.02 -6.14
C GLN A 116 -21.78 -4.20 -5.16
N LYS A 117 -21.57 -4.98 -4.10
CA LYS A 117 -22.58 -5.17 -3.06
C LYS A 117 -22.95 -3.88 -2.37
N CYS A 118 -21.95 -3.04 -2.07
CA CYS A 118 -22.20 -1.72 -1.46
C CYS A 118 -23.03 -0.84 -2.40
N LEU A 119 -22.70 -0.83 -3.69
CA LEU A 119 -23.46 -0.05 -4.67
C LEU A 119 -24.89 -0.54 -4.80
N LEU A 120 -25.10 -1.86 -4.79
CA LEU A 120 -26.44 -2.44 -4.85
C LEU A 120 -27.26 -2.11 -3.59
N ALA A 121 -26.61 -2.11 -2.43
CA ALA A 121 -27.28 -1.80 -1.18
C ALA A 121 -27.72 -0.34 -1.09
N LEU A 122 -27.05 0.57 -1.83
CA LEU A 122 -27.40 1.98 -1.86
C LEU A 122 -28.53 2.30 -2.82
N LYS A 123 -28.93 1.34 -3.65
CA LYS A 123 -30.08 1.48 -4.54
C LYS A 123 -31.33 0.95 -3.85
#